data_d84b7be0217eb792e5610d4bb637efe0
#
_entry.id   d84b7be0217eb792e5610d4bb637efe0
#
_cell.length_a   1.000
_cell.length_b   1.000
_cell.length_c   1.000
_cell.angle_alpha   90.00
_cell.angle_beta   90.00
_cell.angle_gamma   90.00
#
_symmetry.space_group_name_H-M   'P 1'
#
loop_
_entity.id
_entity.type
_entity.pdbx_description
1 polymer ?
#
loop_
_entity_poly.entity_id
_entity_poly.type
_entity_poly.pdbx_seq_one_letter_code
_entity_poly.pdbx_strand_id
1 'polypeptide(L)'
;MATYTHFAKQPDVLKHLILCEVLRNEAPQVYVETNSACAIYSMTQTPEQQYGIYHFLEKADDDKSLKASIYYQLESTEMAKGNYLGSPALAMNVLGKQAKRFVFFDLEKSALENVGTYAKQVGLSASVEMHHADSSRGTIELLPSLPSSSFIHIDPYEIDKKGDSGVTYLDILIQATQLGIKCLLWYGFMTEDDKESLDNYIVSSLEKAGIKDYIGVELTMNSIRKDSILCNPGILGSGILATNLSQISKDTILDYSNKLVDIYKDAKYKDYDGSLYIQHL
;
A
#
# COMPACT_ATOMS: atom_id res chain seq x y z
N MET A 1 -8.04 20.48 -8.40
CA MET A 1 -7.13 19.37 -8.76
C MET A 1 -6.61 18.82 -7.45
N ALA A 2 -6.57 17.52 -7.28
CA ALA A 2 -6.01 16.92 -6.07
C ALA A 2 -4.52 17.27 -5.95
N THR A 3 -4.11 17.61 -4.74
CA THR A 3 -2.73 18.06 -4.42
C THR A 3 -1.71 16.92 -4.34
N TYR A 4 -2.14 15.68 -4.47
CA TYR A 4 -1.25 14.51 -4.39
C TYR A 4 -0.36 14.42 -5.64
N THR A 5 0.94 14.62 -5.46
CA THR A 5 1.97 14.54 -6.51
C THR A 5 2.90 13.35 -6.36
N HIS A 6 2.75 12.59 -5.26
CA HIS A 6 3.59 11.47 -4.90
C HIS A 6 2.85 10.16 -5.16
N PHE A 7 2.94 9.64 -6.39
CA PHE A 7 2.29 8.41 -6.84
C PHE A 7 3.11 7.71 -7.93
N ALA A 8 2.82 6.43 -8.16
CA ALA A 8 3.44 5.59 -9.19
C ALA A 8 4.95 5.39 -9.01
N LYS A 9 5.47 5.56 -7.80
CA LYS A 9 6.87 5.34 -7.43
C LYS A 9 7.11 3.87 -7.08
N GLN A 10 8.37 3.48 -6.88
CA GLN A 10 8.71 2.11 -6.49
C GLN A 10 8.00 1.62 -5.22
N PRO A 11 7.86 2.42 -4.15
CA PRO A 11 7.08 2.02 -2.98
C PRO A 11 5.60 1.76 -3.28
N ASP A 12 5.00 2.54 -4.19
CA ASP A 12 3.63 2.29 -4.64
C ASP A 12 3.51 0.99 -5.44
N VAL A 13 4.53 0.64 -6.24
CA VAL A 13 4.58 -0.64 -6.95
C VAL A 13 4.55 -1.80 -5.97
N LEU A 14 5.40 -1.80 -4.92
CA LEU A 14 5.38 -2.82 -3.87
C LEU A 14 4.00 -2.91 -3.22
N LYS A 15 3.53 -1.77 -2.70
CA LYS A 15 2.26 -1.68 -1.98
C LYS A 15 1.08 -2.18 -2.81
N HIS A 16 0.94 -1.67 -4.02
CA HIS A 16 -0.23 -1.93 -4.86
C HIS A 16 -0.22 -3.33 -5.49
N LEU A 17 0.95 -3.85 -5.87
CA LEU A 17 1.09 -5.23 -6.33
C LEU A 17 0.64 -6.21 -5.23
N ILE A 18 1.18 -6.04 -4.02
CA ILE A 18 0.80 -6.86 -2.86
C ILE A 18 -0.68 -6.69 -2.52
N LEU A 19 -1.18 -5.45 -2.45
CA LEU A 19 -2.59 -5.17 -2.16
C LEU A 19 -3.53 -5.91 -3.12
N CYS A 20 -3.31 -5.82 -4.43
CA CYS A 20 -4.15 -6.46 -5.44
C CYS A 20 -4.23 -7.98 -5.25
N GLU A 21 -3.08 -8.61 -5.07
CA GLU A 21 -3.00 -10.07 -4.97
C GLU A 21 -3.54 -10.58 -3.63
N VAL A 22 -3.28 -9.87 -2.54
CA VAL A 22 -3.85 -10.19 -1.23
C VAL A 22 -5.37 -10.01 -1.24
N LEU A 23 -5.89 -8.92 -1.78
CA LEU A 23 -7.35 -8.71 -1.89
C LEU A 23 -8.02 -9.79 -2.72
N ARG A 24 -7.40 -10.27 -3.81
CA ARG A 24 -7.90 -11.41 -4.58
C ARG A 24 -8.00 -12.67 -3.74
N ASN A 25 -6.97 -12.98 -2.95
CA ASN A 25 -6.93 -14.19 -2.14
C ASN A 25 -7.91 -14.13 -0.95
N GLU A 26 -7.98 -12.97 -0.28
CA GLU A 26 -8.79 -12.79 0.94
C GLU A 26 -10.26 -12.49 0.66
N ALA A 27 -10.58 -11.92 -0.50
CA ALA A 27 -11.91 -11.58 -0.98
C ALA A 27 -12.86 -10.99 0.11
N PRO A 28 -12.45 -9.91 0.82
CA PRO A 28 -13.20 -9.36 1.92
C PRO A 28 -14.55 -8.80 1.47
N GLN A 29 -15.58 -8.88 2.35
CA GLN A 29 -16.88 -8.26 2.09
C GLN A 29 -16.90 -6.77 2.47
N VAL A 30 -16.02 -6.33 3.35
CA VAL A 30 -15.85 -4.94 3.75
C VAL A 30 -14.39 -4.58 3.58
N TYR A 31 -14.13 -3.52 2.81
CA TYR A 31 -12.80 -2.94 2.62
C TYR A 31 -12.77 -1.55 3.23
N VAL A 32 -11.78 -1.27 4.03
CA VAL A 32 -11.55 0.05 4.67
C VAL A 32 -10.15 0.52 4.30
N GLU A 33 -10.02 1.79 3.97
CA GLU A 33 -8.74 2.43 3.67
C GLU A 33 -8.58 3.73 4.44
N THR A 34 -7.48 3.86 5.18
CA THR A 34 -7.29 4.98 6.11
C THR A 34 -6.89 6.28 5.42
N ASN A 35 -6.04 6.23 4.41
CA ASN A 35 -5.46 7.39 3.74
C ASN A 35 -5.58 7.18 2.22
N SER A 36 -6.80 7.35 1.70
CA SER A 36 -7.15 6.83 0.38
C SER A 36 -6.51 7.57 -0.79
N ALA A 37 -6.21 8.87 -0.62
CA ALA A 37 -5.79 9.73 -1.73
C ALA A 37 -6.73 9.61 -2.95
N CYS A 38 -6.23 9.66 -4.18
CA CYS A 38 -7.04 9.61 -5.38
C CYS A 38 -7.16 8.19 -5.94
N ALA A 39 -8.30 7.86 -6.55
CA ALA A 39 -8.51 6.62 -7.28
C ALA A 39 -7.77 6.60 -8.63
N ILE A 40 -7.62 7.75 -9.28
CA ILE A 40 -6.96 7.86 -10.59
C ILE A 40 -6.12 9.13 -10.67
N TYR A 41 -4.94 9.01 -11.28
CA TYR A 41 -3.97 10.09 -11.48
C TYR A 41 -3.57 10.19 -12.96
N SER A 42 -3.21 11.39 -13.41
CA SER A 42 -2.59 11.59 -14.72
C SER A 42 -1.07 11.50 -14.60
N MET A 43 -0.43 10.70 -15.45
CA MET A 43 1.01 10.47 -15.42
C MET A 43 1.83 11.71 -15.84
N THR A 44 2.97 11.91 -15.21
CA THR A 44 3.86 13.06 -15.42
C THR A 44 5.30 12.68 -15.81
N GLN A 45 5.66 11.41 -15.80
CA GLN A 45 6.98 10.87 -16.19
C GLN A 45 8.17 11.43 -15.38
N THR A 46 7.99 11.61 -14.06
CA THR A 46 9.10 12.01 -13.18
C THR A 46 10.17 10.91 -13.07
N PRO A 47 11.41 11.22 -12.65
CA PRO A 47 12.45 10.21 -12.40
C PRO A 47 12.00 9.11 -11.42
N GLU A 48 11.20 9.49 -10.41
CA GLU A 48 10.63 8.55 -9.43
C GLU A 48 9.62 7.59 -10.09
N GLN A 49 8.80 8.09 -11.03
CA GLN A 49 7.87 7.26 -11.80
C GLN A 49 8.59 6.37 -12.80
N GLN A 50 9.67 6.88 -13.42
CA GLN A 50 10.52 6.06 -14.31
C GLN A 50 11.15 4.88 -13.56
N TYR A 51 11.64 5.11 -12.36
CA TYR A 51 12.16 4.07 -11.47
C TYR A 51 11.04 3.19 -10.86
N GLY A 52 9.83 3.71 -10.75
CA GLY A 52 8.64 3.03 -10.23
C GLY A 52 7.90 2.24 -11.31
N ILE A 53 6.67 2.72 -11.63
CA ILE A 53 5.73 1.99 -12.49
C ILE A 53 6.25 1.72 -13.91
N TYR A 54 7.04 2.64 -14.52
CA TYR A 54 7.55 2.41 -15.88
C TYR A 54 8.56 1.25 -15.89
N HIS A 55 9.51 1.25 -14.94
CA HIS A 55 10.46 0.14 -14.78
C HIS A 55 9.74 -1.17 -14.50
N PHE A 56 8.76 -1.16 -13.59
CA PHE A 56 7.97 -2.35 -13.26
C PHE A 56 7.29 -2.93 -14.52
N LEU A 57 6.55 -2.11 -15.27
CA LEU A 57 5.82 -2.60 -16.45
C LEU A 57 6.76 -3.13 -17.53
N GLU A 58 7.90 -2.47 -17.77
CA GLU A 58 8.91 -2.94 -18.73
C GLU A 58 9.47 -4.31 -18.33
N LYS A 59 9.90 -4.49 -17.09
CA LYS A 59 10.54 -5.71 -16.63
C LYS A 59 9.54 -6.86 -16.36
N ALA A 60 8.36 -6.52 -15.86
CA ALA A 60 7.32 -7.51 -15.62
C ALA A 60 6.77 -8.14 -16.92
N ASP A 61 6.95 -7.50 -18.07
CA ASP A 61 6.53 -8.06 -19.36
C ASP A 61 7.27 -9.36 -19.69
N ASP A 62 8.50 -9.52 -19.20
CA ASP A 62 9.33 -10.71 -19.37
C ASP A 62 9.12 -11.78 -18.28
N ASP A 63 8.45 -11.45 -17.16
CA ASP A 63 8.12 -12.39 -16.08
C ASP A 63 6.65 -12.83 -16.16
N LYS A 64 6.42 -14.14 -16.41
CA LYS A 64 5.06 -14.67 -16.58
C LYS A 64 4.14 -14.43 -15.39
N SER A 65 4.64 -14.49 -14.17
CA SER A 65 3.81 -14.32 -12.96
C SER A 65 3.52 -12.85 -12.66
N LEU A 66 4.51 -11.96 -12.80
CA LEU A 66 4.29 -10.52 -12.69
C LEU A 66 3.34 -10.03 -13.78
N LYS A 67 3.52 -10.49 -15.03
CA LYS A 67 2.61 -10.18 -16.15
C LYS A 67 1.19 -10.68 -15.93
N ALA A 68 1.02 -11.81 -15.24
CA ALA A 68 -0.29 -12.36 -14.89
C ALA A 68 -0.89 -11.73 -13.61
N SER A 69 -0.17 -10.89 -12.88
CA SER A 69 -0.70 -10.22 -11.70
C SER A 69 -1.84 -9.26 -12.07
N ILE A 70 -2.81 -9.12 -11.16
CA ILE A 70 -3.92 -8.19 -11.36
C ILE A 70 -3.39 -6.75 -11.48
N TYR A 71 -2.42 -6.39 -10.66
CA TYR A 71 -1.80 -5.06 -10.71
C TYR A 71 -1.22 -4.74 -12.08
N TYR A 72 -0.41 -5.65 -12.66
CA TYR A 72 0.12 -5.47 -14.01
C TYR A 72 -0.99 -5.31 -15.06
N GLN A 73 -2.02 -6.16 -15.01
CA GLN A 73 -3.12 -6.14 -15.96
C GLN A 73 -3.90 -4.82 -15.93
N LEU A 74 -4.16 -4.31 -14.72
CA LEU A 74 -4.88 -3.06 -14.54
C LEU A 74 -4.02 -1.86 -14.96
N GLU A 75 -2.78 -1.79 -14.45
CA GLU A 75 -1.91 -0.64 -14.71
C GLU A 75 -1.45 -0.56 -16.16
N SER A 76 -1.09 -1.67 -16.81
CA SER A 76 -0.73 -1.65 -18.23
C SER A 76 -1.86 -1.08 -19.10
N THR A 77 -3.12 -1.37 -18.75
CA THR A 77 -4.30 -0.84 -19.43
C THR A 77 -4.50 0.65 -19.20
N GLU A 78 -4.33 1.13 -17.97
CA GLU A 78 -4.54 2.55 -17.64
C GLU A 78 -3.35 3.42 -18.06
N MET A 79 -2.13 2.91 -17.94
CA MET A 79 -0.92 3.59 -18.42
C MET A 79 -0.95 3.86 -19.93
N ALA A 80 -1.55 2.96 -20.71
CA ALA A 80 -1.77 3.21 -22.15
C ALA A 80 -2.71 4.39 -22.44
N LYS A 81 -3.52 4.81 -21.45
CA LYS A 81 -4.38 6.00 -21.51
C LYS A 81 -3.73 7.24 -20.85
N GLY A 82 -2.50 7.10 -20.33
CA GLY A 82 -1.79 8.15 -19.60
C GLY A 82 -2.24 8.32 -18.15
N ASN A 83 -2.87 7.30 -17.56
CA ASN A 83 -3.36 7.29 -16.20
C ASN A 83 -2.61 6.27 -15.32
N TYR A 84 -2.74 6.42 -14.01
CA TYR A 84 -2.29 5.49 -12.98
C TYR A 84 -3.41 5.30 -11.96
N LEU A 85 -3.63 4.07 -11.50
CA LEU A 85 -4.64 3.74 -10.51
C LEU A 85 -4.06 3.84 -9.10
N GLY A 86 -4.75 4.56 -8.23
CA GLY A 86 -4.48 4.52 -6.80
C GLY A 86 -5.14 3.31 -6.13
N SER A 87 -4.77 3.05 -4.89
CA SER A 87 -5.29 1.95 -4.09
C SER A 87 -6.82 1.86 -4.04
N PRO A 88 -7.62 2.97 -3.97
CA PRO A 88 -9.06 2.86 -4.02
C PRO A 88 -9.59 2.26 -5.33
N ALA A 89 -9.00 2.68 -6.47
CA ALA A 89 -9.41 2.13 -7.77
C ALA A 89 -9.00 0.67 -7.90
N LEU A 90 -7.79 0.32 -7.47
CA LEU A 90 -7.30 -1.05 -7.48
C LEU A 90 -8.20 -1.96 -6.63
N ALA A 91 -8.53 -1.55 -5.40
CA ALA A 91 -9.43 -2.31 -4.53
C ALA A 91 -10.82 -2.47 -5.16
N MET A 92 -11.39 -1.41 -5.73
CA MET A 92 -12.69 -1.47 -6.42
C MET A 92 -12.66 -2.40 -7.65
N ASN A 93 -11.56 -2.43 -8.41
CA ASN A 93 -11.45 -3.34 -9.57
C ASN A 93 -11.27 -4.80 -9.14
N VAL A 94 -10.43 -5.06 -8.13
CA VAL A 94 -10.17 -6.41 -7.64
C VAL A 94 -11.41 -7.04 -7.01
N LEU A 95 -12.07 -6.30 -6.13
CA LEU A 95 -13.19 -6.82 -5.34
C LEU A 95 -14.55 -6.69 -6.07
N GLY A 96 -14.71 -5.63 -6.84
CA GLY A 96 -15.95 -5.39 -7.58
C GLY A 96 -17.20 -5.50 -6.69
N LYS A 97 -18.23 -6.13 -7.22
CA LYS A 97 -19.51 -6.36 -6.51
C LYS A 97 -19.45 -7.47 -5.43
N GLN A 98 -18.31 -8.15 -5.26
CA GLN A 98 -18.14 -9.13 -4.20
C GLN A 98 -18.02 -8.43 -2.84
N ALA A 99 -17.34 -7.27 -2.78
CA ALA A 99 -17.36 -6.43 -1.61
C ALA A 99 -18.72 -5.68 -1.54
N LYS A 100 -19.32 -5.75 -0.37
CA LYS A 100 -20.62 -5.08 -0.09
C LYS A 100 -20.42 -3.64 0.36
N ARG A 101 -19.23 -3.31 0.87
CA ARG A 101 -18.92 -2.02 1.46
C ARG A 101 -17.47 -1.66 1.26
N PHE A 102 -17.23 -0.45 0.76
CA PHE A 102 -15.92 0.21 0.71
C PHE A 102 -16.00 1.48 1.56
N VAL A 103 -15.04 1.69 2.43
CA VAL A 103 -14.96 2.87 3.29
C VAL A 103 -13.61 3.55 3.06
N PHE A 104 -13.64 4.78 2.61
CA PHE A 104 -12.46 5.57 2.31
C PHE A 104 -12.40 6.81 3.20
N PHE A 105 -11.25 7.03 3.86
CA PHE A 105 -10.97 8.22 4.63
C PHE A 105 -9.88 9.04 3.95
N ASP A 106 -10.06 10.36 3.93
CA ASP A 106 -9.03 11.30 3.52
C ASP A 106 -9.31 12.70 4.09
N LEU A 107 -8.24 13.48 4.30
CA LEU A 107 -8.34 14.89 4.69
C LEU A 107 -8.53 15.81 3.48
N GLU A 108 -8.29 15.32 2.27
CA GLU A 108 -8.42 16.08 1.04
C GLU A 108 -9.76 15.76 0.36
N LYS A 109 -10.70 16.70 0.45
CA LYS A 109 -12.02 16.56 -0.17
C LYS A 109 -11.96 16.25 -1.67
N SER A 110 -11.03 16.88 -2.38
CA SER A 110 -10.84 16.66 -3.83
C SER A 110 -10.41 15.24 -4.17
N ALA A 111 -9.66 14.58 -3.28
CA ALA A 111 -9.28 13.18 -3.42
C ALA A 111 -10.52 12.27 -3.30
N LEU A 112 -11.35 12.50 -2.29
CA LEU A 112 -12.60 11.74 -2.11
C LEU A 112 -13.58 11.98 -3.27
N GLU A 113 -13.67 13.20 -3.82
CA GLU A 113 -14.47 13.49 -5.02
C GLU A 113 -13.98 12.69 -6.24
N ASN A 114 -12.66 12.51 -6.38
CA ASN A 114 -12.05 11.66 -7.41
C ASN A 114 -12.42 10.19 -7.19
N VAL A 115 -12.32 9.67 -5.96
CA VAL A 115 -12.78 8.32 -5.58
C VAL A 115 -14.26 8.12 -5.91
N GLY A 116 -15.13 9.05 -5.52
CA GLY A 116 -16.56 8.97 -5.80
C GLY A 116 -16.90 9.00 -7.30
N THR A 117 -16.13 9.77 -8.08
CA THR A 117 -16.27 9.80 -9.54
C THR A 117 -15.88 8.45 -10.15
N TYR A 118 -14.77 7.87 -9.71
CA TYR A 118 -14.34 6.56 -10.16
C TYR A 118 -15.35 5.46 -9.78
N ALA A 119 -15.86 5.49 -8.54
CA ALA A 119 -16.89 4.55 -8.08
C ALA A 119 -18.16 4.58 -8.98
N LYS A 120 -18.55 5.77 -9.48
CA LYS A 120 -19.64 5.89 -10.47
C LYS A 120 -19.29 5.25 -11.80
N GLN A 121 -18.06 5.44 -12.29
CA GLN A 121 -17.63 4.88 -13.57
C GLN A 121 -17.64 3.35 -13.56
N VAL A 122 -17.26 2.73 -12.43
CA VAL A 122 -17.23 1.26 -12.29
C VAL A 122 -18.54 0.67 -11.70
N GLY A 123 -19.56 1.50 -11.48
CA GLY A 123 -20.90 1.05 -11.04
C GLY A 123 -20.96 0.59 -9.57
N LEU A 124 -20.13 1.12 -8.70
CA LEU A 124 -20.02 0.77 -7.28
C LEU A 124 -20.48 1.88 -6.31
N SER A 125 -21.07 2.98 -6.80
CA SER A 125 -21.44 4.13 -5.96
C SER A 125 -22.29 3.79 -4.75
N ALA A 126 -23.17 2.78 -4.85
CA ALA A 126 -24.04 2.37 -3.75
C ALA A 126 -23.31 1.63 -2.61
N SER A 127 -22.09 1.14 -2.88
CA SER A 127 -21.27 0.39 -1.92
C SER A 127 -20.10 1.20 -1.36
N VAL A 128 -19.92 2.46 -1.80
CA VAL A 128 -18.79 3.31 -1.42
C VAL A 128 -19.21 4.40 -0.45
N GLU A 129 -18.55 4.45 0.69
CA GLU A 129 -18.65 5.49 1.71
C GLU A 129 -17.35 6.29 1.75
N MET A 130 -17.47 7.60 1.79
CA MET A 130 -16.34 8.53 1.79
C MET A 130 -16.43 9.44 3.02
N HIS A 131 -15.37 9.47 3.81
CA HIS A 131 -15.29 10.23 5.04
C HIS A 131 -14.19 11.29 4.94
N HIS A 132 -14.59 12.55 4.82
CA HIS A 132 -13.68 13.69 4.89
C HIS A 132 -13.35 13.98 6.37
N ALA A 133 -12.43 13.21 6.93
CA ALA A 133 -12.09 13.23 8.35
C ALA A 133 -10.69 12.64 8.59
N ASP A 134 -10.14 12.89 9.78
CA ASP A 134 -8.97 12.17 10.27
C ASP A 134 -9.26 10.66 10.34
N SER A 135 -8.48 9.89 9.59
CA SER A 135 -8.69 8.46 9.46
C SER A 135 -8.34 7.69 10.72
N SER A 136 -7.44 8.18 11.57
CA SER A 136 -7.08 7.50 12.81
C SER A 136 -8.29 7.45 13.76
N ARG A 137 -8.98 8.55 13.89
CA ARG A 137 -10.21 8.65 14.68
C ARG A 137 -11.35 7.86 14.03
N GLY A 138 -11.59 8.10 12.73
CA GLY A 138 -12.70 7.45 12.03
C GLY A 138 -12.58 5.93 12.01
N THR A 139 -11.36 5.40 11.85
CA THR A 139 -11.13 3.96 11.85
C THR A 139 -11.33 3.36 13.25
N ILE A 140 -10.83 3.98 14.31
CA ILE A 140 -11.04 3.50 15.69
C ILE A 140 -12.54 3.47 16.03
N GLU A 141 -13.30 4.49 15.66
CA GLU A 141 -14.76 4.53 15.88
C GLU A 141 -15.48 3.45 15.07
N LEU A 142 -14.94 3.07 13.91
CA LEU A 142 -15.53 2.07 13.02
C LEU A 142 -15.23 0.63 13.46
N LEU A 143 -14.04 0.35 14.02
CA LEU A 143 -13.54 -1.00 14.35
C LEU A 143 -14.58 -1.89 15.07
N PRO A 144 -15.29 -1.44 16.13
CA PRO A 144 -16.22 -2.29 16.85
C PRO A 144 -17.42 -2.79 16.02
N SER A 145 -17.71 -2.12 14.90
CA SER A 145 -18.83 -2.45 14.02
C SER A 145 -18.42 -3.33 12.82
N LEU A 146 -17.12 -3.52 12.61
CA LEU A 146 -16.61 -4.29 11.48
C LEU A 146 -16.67 -5.79 11.77
N PRO A 147 -17.17 -6.61 10.82
CA PRO A 147 -17.03 -8.06 10.92
C PRO A 147 -15.57 -8.49 10.76
N SER A 148 -15.21 -9.64 11.33
CA SER A 148 -13.84 -10.20 11.20
C SER A 148 -13.45 -10.52 9.75
N SER A 149 -14.43 -10.63 8.84
CA SER A 149 -14.20 -10.77 7.40
C SER A 149 -13.80 -9.46 6.70
N SER A 150 -13.64 -8.37 7.45
CA SER A 150 -13.19 -7.09 6.92
C SER A 150 -11.69 -7.10 6.64
N PHE A 151 -11.28 -6.18 5.77
CA PHE A 151 -9.88 -5.91 5.45
C PHE A 151 -9.61 -4.42 5.59
N ILE A 152 -8.55 -4.06 6.31
CA ILE A 152 -8.12 -2.67 6.47
C ILE A 152 -6.77 -2.47 5.79
N HIS A 153 -6.73 -1.59 4.81
CA HIS A 153 -5.51 -1.06 4.22
C HIS A 153 -5.12 0.23 4.95
N ILE A 154 -3.95 0.22 5.56
CA ILE A 154 -3.41 1.31 6.38
C ILE A 154 -2.22 1.90 5.65
N ASP A 155 -2.37 3.12 5.10
CA ASP A 155 -1.40 3.76 4.22
C ASP A 155 -1.07 5.20 4.66
N PRO A 156 -0.55 5.41 5.88
CA PRO A 156 -0.18 6.72 6.36
C PRO A 156 1.22 7.11 5.89
N TYR A 157 1.54 8.40 6.02
CA TYR A 157 2.91 8.89 5.87
C TYR A 157 3.83 8.46 7.02
N GLU A 158 3.31 8.42 8.27
CA GLU A 158 4.05 8.11 9.50
C GLU A 158 3.21 7.20 10.38
N ILE A 159 3.71 5.99 10.64
CA ILE A 159 2.96 4.97 11.39
C ILE A 159 3.02 5.14 12.91
N ASP A 160 4.01 5.86 13.40
CA ASP A 160 4.35 6.07 14.81
C ASP A 160 3.78 7.38 15.39
N LYS A 161 3.26 8.28 14.56
CA LYS A 161 2.65 9.52 14.99
C LYS A 161 1.19 9.36 15.36
N LYS A 162 0.80 10.02 16.44
CA LYS A 162 -0.57 10.03 16.92
C LYS A 162 -1.42 10.99 16.08
N GLY A 163 -2.53 10.48 15.55
CA GLY A 163 -3.58 11.30 14.96
C GLY A 163 -4.50 11.95 16.03
N ASP A 164 -5.62 12.49 15.59
CA ASP A 164 -6.62 13.17 16.46
C ASP A 164 -7.25 12.23 17.50
N SER A 165 -7.26 10.94 17.26
CA SER A 165 -7.72 9.92 18.21
C SER A 165 -6.77 9.69 19.39
N GLY A 166 -5.54 10.22 19.32
CA GLY A 166 -4.48 9.97 20.29
C GLY A 166 -3.77 8.62 20.13
N VAL A 167 -4.12 7.84 19.10
CA VAL A 167 -3.49 6.56 18.71
C VAL A 167 -2.64 6.71 17.46
N THR A 168 -1.69 5.79 17.28
CA THR A 168 -0.88 5.70 16.07
C THR A 168 -1.55 4.78 15.03
N TYR A 169 -1.08 4.77 13.79
CA TYR A 169 -1.57 3.82 12.78
C TYR A 169 -1.17 2.37 13.09
N LEU A 170 -0.05 2.17 13.77
CA LEU A 170 0.31 0.84 14.28
C LEU A 170 -0.64 0.38 15.39
N ASP A 171 -1.12 1.29 16.25
CA ASP A 171 -2.15 0.98 17.26
C ASP A 171 -3.47 0.54 16.60
N ILE A 172 -3.83 1.16 15.46
CA ILE A 172 -5.02 0.75 14.67
C ILE A 172 -4.85 -0.68 14.16
N LEU A 173 -3.70 -1.02 13.56
CA LEU A 173 -3.38 -2.37 13.12
C LEU A 173 -3.50 -3.36 14.28
N ILE A 174 -2.90 -3.05 15.44
CA ILE A 174 -2.94 -3.91 16.63
C ILE A 174 -4.37 -4.16 17.10
N GLN A 175 -5.18 -3.10 17.24
CA GLN A 175 -6.58 -3.24 17.69
C GLN A 175 -7.42 -4.03 16.68
N ALA A 176 -7.27 -3.74 15.39
CA ALA A 176 -7.95 -4.49 14.33
C ALA A 176 -7.54 -5.97 14.33
N THR A 177 -6.24 -6.26 14.52
CA THR A 177 -5.73 -7.62 14.61
C THR A 177 -6.34 -8.38 15.78
N GLN A 178 -6.46 -7.76 16.95
CA GLN A 178 -7.08 -8.36 18.13
C GLN A 178 -8.58 -8.64 17.95
N LEU A 179 -9.25 -7.93 17.06
CA LEU A 179 -10.64 -8.18 16.65
C LEU A 179 -10.76 -9.24 15.54
N GLY A 180 -9.66 -9.83 15.08
CA GLY A 180 -9.63 -10.81 14.01
C GLY A 180 -9.78 -10.21 12.61
N ILE A 181 -9.67 -8.89 12.47
CA ILE A 181 -9.76 -8.18 11.20
C ILE A 181 -8.41 -8.28 10.47
N LYS A 182 -8.46 -8.50 9.16
CA LYS A 182 -7.29 -8.59 8.29
C LYS A 182 -6.72 -7.19 8.03
N CYS A 183 -5.41 -7.04 8.16
CA CYS A 183 -4.74 -5.75 7.95
C CYS A 183 -3.57 -5.88 7.00
N LEU A 184 -3.38 -4.84 6.19
CA LEU A 184 -2.18 -4.56 5.42
C LEU A 184 -1.76 -3.11 5.70
N LEU A 185 -0.61 -2.91 6.33
CA LEU A 185 -0.04 -1.61 6.64
C LEU A 185 1.20 -1.40 5.79
N TRP A 186 1.27 -0.26 5.11
CA TRP A 186 2.48 0.20 4.44
C TRP A 186 3.18 1.26 5.27
N TYR A 187 4.51 1.30 5.21
CA TYR A 187 5.34 2.35 5.79
C TYR A 187 6.59 2.59 4.96
N GLY A 188 7.13 3.81 5.04
CA GLY A 188 8.36 4.19 4.35
C GLY A 188 9.39 4.72 5.34
N PHE A 189 10.67 4.64 4.94
CA PHE A 189 11.80 5.17 5.69
C PHE A 189 12.80 5.85 4.75
N MET A 190 13.61 6.76 5.30
CA MET A 190 14.54 7.61 4.53
C MET A 190 16.00 7.25 4.75
N THR A 191 16.33 6.65 5.89
CA THR A 191 17.69 6.29 6.30
C THR A 191 17.70 4.91 6.92
N GLU A 192 18.88 4.32 7.10
CA GLU A 192 19.03 3.08 7.87
C GLU A 192 18.65 3.28 9.35
N ASP A 193 18.93 4.44 9.93
CA ASP A 193 18.57 4.77 11.32
C ASP A 193 17.04 4.89 11.48
N ASP A 194 16.35 5.51 10.50
CA ASP A 194 14.88 5.55 10.50
C ASP A 194 14.30 4.14 10.41
N LYS A 195 14.87 3.31 9.54
CA LYS A 195 14.47 1.90 9.38
C LYS A 195 14.62 1.13 10.70
N GLU A 196 15.82 1.16 11.31
CA GLU A 196 16.07 0.46 12.58
C GLU A 196 15.12 0.93 13.69
N SER A 197 14.85 2.23 13.74
CA SER A 197 13.92 2.82 14.71
C SER A 197 12.48 2.32 14.49
N LEU A 198 12.01 2.24 13.24
CA LEU A 198 10.69 1.73 12.90
C LEU A 198 10.59 0.22 13.15
N ASP A 199 11.59 -0.57 12.80
CA ASP A 199 11.63 -2.02 13.06
C ASP A 199 11.50 -2.30 14.55
N ASN A 200 12.32 -1.62 15.36
CA ASN A 200 12.26 -1.75 16.82
C ASN A 200 10.89 -1.34 17.38
N TYR A 201 10.30 -0.26 16.86
CA TYR A 201 8.98 0.21 17.25
C TYR A 201 7.89 -0.81 16.90
N ILE A 202 7.90 -1.35 15.67
CA ILE A 202 6.94 -2.33 15.20
C ILE A 202 7.04 -3.62 16.04
N VAL A 203 8.24 -4.22 16.10
CA VAL A 203 8.44 -5.51 16.77
C VAL A 203 8.08 -5.41 18.25
N SER A 204 8.58 -4.40 18.96
CA SER A 204 8.28 -4.21 20.39
C SER A 204 6.78 -3.95 20.66
N SER A 205 6.09 -3.25 19.77
CA SER A 205 4.65 -3.01 19.89
C SER A 205 3.82 -4.25 19.68
N LEU A 206 4.16 -5.07 18.67
CA LEU A 206 3.50 -6.35 18.40
C LEU A 206 3.73 -7.37 19.53
N GLU A 207 4.97 -7.46 20.03
CA GLU A 207 5.31 -8.32 21.18
C GLU A 207 4.53 -7.91 22.43
N LYS A 208 4.49 -6.62 22.75
CA LYS A 208 3.72 -6.08 23.88
C LYS A 208 2.22 -6.36 23.74
N ALA A 209 1.68 -6.35 22.53
CA ALA A 209 0.29 -6.69 22.24
C ALA A 209 0.02 -8.20 22.19
N GLY A 210 1.06 -9.06 22.26
CA GLY A 210 0.97 -10.51 22.17
C GLY A 210 0.67 -11.03 20.76
N ILE A 211 0.88 -10.22 19.72
CA ILE A 211 0.68 -10.59 18.33
C ILE A 211 1.93 -11.29 17.82
N LYS A 212 1.77 -12.58 17.46
CA LYS A 212 2.87 -13.44 16.95
C LYS A 212 2.68 -13.85 15.50
N ASP A 213 1.45 -13.79 15.00
CA ASP A 213 1.10 -14.19 13.64
C ASP A 213 1.00 -12.96 12.74
N TYR A 214 2.13 -12.54 12.21
CA TYR A 214 2.25 -11.46 11.24
C TYR A 214 3.30 -11.82 10.18
N ILE A 215 3.30 -11.05 9.11
CA ILE A 215 4.36 -11.04 8.10
C ILE A 215 4.80 -9.60 7.88
N GLY A 216 6.10 -9.37 7.95
CA GLY A 216 6.74 -8.09 7.62
C GLY A 216 7.79 -8.28 6.54
N VAL A 217 7.70 -7.49 5.48
CA VAL A 217 8.65 -7.49 4.36
C VAL A 217 9.03 -6.06 4.01
N GLU A 218 10.30 -5.83 3.86
CA GLU A 218 10.85 -4.53 3.47
C GLU A 218 11.69 -4.65 2.21
N LEU A 219 11.54 -3.72 1.31
CA LEU A 219 12.42 -3.52 0.16
C LEU A 219 13.19 -2.23 0.33
N THR A 220 14.52 -2.34 0.27
CA THR A 220 15.43 -1.21 0.48
C THR A 220 16.38 -1.08 -0.71
N MET A 221 16.61 0.14 -1.16
CA MET A 221 17.56 0.45 -2.21
C MET A 221 19.00 0.28 -1.69
N ASN A 222 19.85 -0.41 -2.45
CA ASN A 222 21.24 -0.68 -2.05
C ASN A 222 22.07 0.60 -1.83
N SER A 223 21.76 1.68 -2.54
CA SER A 223 22.44 2.97 -2.38
C SER A 223 22.18 3.65 -1.03
N ILE A 224 21.09 3.33 -0.33
CA ILE A 224 20.81 3.91 1.00
C ILE A 224 21.94 3.69 1.99
N ARG A 225 22.70 2.59 1.83
CA ARG A 225 23.82 2.22 2.70
C ARG A 225 25.11 2.97 2.41
N LYS A 226 25.21 3.58 1.24
CA LYS A 226 26.49 4.13 0.72
C LYS A 226 26.47 5.62 0.61
N ASP A 227 25.34 6.20 0.22
CA ASP A 227 25.21 7.60 -0.17
C ASP A 227 23.98 8.25 0.44
N SER A 228 24.09 9.53 0.78
CA SER A 228 22.93 10.34 1.14
C SER A 228 22.22 10.78 -0.14
N ILE A 229 21.06 10.20 -0.42
CA ILE A 229 20.28 10.51 -1.61
C ILE A 229 19.11 11.44 -1.23
N LEU A 230 19.08 12.63 -1.82
CA LEU A 230 17.91 13.50 -1.73
C LEU A 230 16.80 12.98 -2.62
N CYS A 231 15.78 12.40 -2.00
CA CYS A 231 14.58 11.93 -2.69
C CYS A 231 13.34 12.12 -1.80
N ASN A 232 12.18 11.85 -2.36
CA ASN A 232 10.94 11.83 -1.59
C ASN A 232 10.90 10.64 -0.62
N PRO A 233 10.21 10.78 0.53
CA PRO A 233 10.04 9.70 1.50
C PRO A 233 9.58 8.38 0.86
N GLY A 234 10.08 7.27 1.38
CA GLY A 234 9.74 5.93 0.95
C GLY A 234 10.46 5.41 -0.30
N ILE A 235 11.10 6.25 -1.12
CA ILE A 235 11.82 5.77 -2.32
C ILE A 235 13.04 4.93 -1.96
N LEU A 236 13.76 5.28 -0.90
CA LEU A 236 14.94 4.56 -0.47
C LEU A 236 14.60 3.25 0.20
N GLY A 237 13.42 3.15 0.81
CA GLY A 237 12.95 1.93 1.40
C GLY A 237 11.51 2.03 1.90
N SER A 238 10.80 0.93 1.84
CA SER A 238 9.46 0.81 2.37
C SER A 238 9.15 -0.62 2.78
N GLY A 239 8.20 -0.76 3.69
CA GLY A 239 7.78 -2.05 4.21
C GLY A 239 6.27 -2.27 4.11
N ILE A 240 5.92 -3.53 4.14
CA ILE A 240 4.55 -4.05 4.29
C ILE A 240 4.52 -4.87 5.57
N LEU A 241 3.59 -4.55 6.45
CA LEU A 241 3.25 -5.34 7.63
C LEU A 241 1.82 -5.83 7.51
N ALA A 242 1.61 -7.14 7.62
CA ALA A 242 0.27 -7.71 7.50
C ALA A 242 -0.05 -8.70 8.61
N THR A 243 -1.32 -8.73 9.03
CA THR A 243 -1.83 -9.56 10.12
C THR A 243 -3.14 -10.22 9.75
N ASN A 244 -3.44 -11.37 10.39
CA ASN A 244 -4.66 -12.16 10.19
C ASN A 244 -4.89 -12.63 8.75
N LEU A 245 -3.85 -12.68 7.93
CA LEU A 245 -3.94 -13.16 6.55
C LEU A 245 -3.88 -14.70 6.47
N SER A 246 -4.48 -15.24 5.42
CA SER A 246 -4.32 -16.65 5.06
C SER A 246 -2.87 -16.97 4.70
N GLN A 247 -2.47 -18.23 4.82
CA GLN A 247 -1.11 -18.65 4.44
C GLN A 247 -0.81 -18.36 2.96
N ILE A 248 -1.81 -18.54 2.08
CA ILE A 248 -1.67 -18.21 0.65
C ILE A 248 -1.32 -16.73 0.45
N SER A 249 -1.95 -15.83 1.20
CA SER A 249 -1.64 -14.40 1.12
C SER A 249 -0.25 -14.07 1.66
N LYS A 250 0.19 -14.72 2.73
CA LYS A 250 1.55 -14.58 3.26
C LYS A 250 2.60 -15.05 2.26
N ASP A 251 2.39 -16.23 1.66
CA ASP A 251 3.27 -16.76 0.62
C ASP A 251 3.29 -15.84 -0.62
N THR A 252 2.14 -15.26 -0.97
CA THR A 252 2.01 -14.27 -2.06
C THR A 252 2.84 -13.02 -1.79
N ILE A 253 2.82 -12.48 -0.56
CA ILE A 253 3.63 -11.33 -0.16
C ILE A 253 5.11 -11.63 -0.38
N LEU A 254 5.59 -12.79 0.09
CA LEU A 254 6.99 -13.20 -0.07
C LEU A 254 7.38 -13.38 -1.53
N ASP A 255 6.57 -14.10 -2.30
CA ASP A 255 6.85 -14.39 -3.72
C ASP A 255 6.97 -13.11 -4.55
N TYR A 256 5.97 -12.22 -4.47
CA TYR A 256 6.00 -10.99 -5.25
C TYR A 256 7.05 -9.98 -4.77
N SER A 257 7.37 -9.95 -3.49
CA SER A 257 8.46 -9.12 -2.98
C SER A 257 9.82 -9.58 -3.51
N ASN A 258 10.08 -10.90 -3.55
CA ASN A 258 11.30 -11.45 -4.14
C ASN A 258 11.37 -11.17 -5.66
N LYS A 259 10.25 -11.32 -6.40
CA LYS A 259 10.21 -10.98 -7.83
C LYS A 259 10.49 -9.50 -8.10
N LEU A 260 10.04 -8.60 -7.23
CA LEU A 260 10.40 -7.19 -7.33
C LEU A 260 11.91 -7.00 -7.16
N VAL A 261 12.54 -7.65 -6.18
CA VAL A 261 14.01 -7.61 -6.05
C VAL A 261 14.69 -8.08 -7.34
N ASP A 262 14.22 -9.18 -7.93
CA ASP A 262 14.79 -9.74 -9.16
C ASP A 262 14.71 -8.77 -10.34
N ILE A 263 13.58 -8.12 -10.55
CA ILE A 263 13.42 -7.18 -11.67
C ILE A 263 14.12 -5.83 -11.44
N TYR A 264 14.48 -5.51 -10.19
CA TYR A 264 15.24 -4.30 -9.83
C TYR A 264 16.74 -4.55 -9.67
N LYS A 265 17.27 -5.78 -9.88
CA LYS A 265 18.68 -6.14 -9.63
C LYS A 265 19.69 -5.26 -10.35
N ASP A 266 19.36 -4.78 -11.57
CA ASP A 266 20.21 -3.91 -12.39
C ASP A 266 19.60 -2.51 -12.56
N ALA A 267 18.61 -2.15 -11.74
CA ALA A 267 17.93 -0.88 -11.83
C ALA A 267 18.84 0.27 -11.39
N LYS A 268 18.57 1.45 -11.95
CA LYS A 268 19.22 2.70 -11.53
C LYS A 268 18.16 3.72 -11.15
N TYR A 269 18.45 4.47 -10.09
CA TYR A 269 17.69 5.66 -9.74
C TYR A 269 18.58 6.89 -9.92
N LYS A 270 18.34 7.67 -10.97
CA LYS A 270 19.28 8.71 -11.45
C LYS A 270 20.66 8.06 -11.73
N ASP A 271 21.72 8.54 -11.10
CA ASP A 271 23.09 8.00 -11.23
C ASP A 271 23.45 6.98 -10.13
N TYR A 272 22.49 6.65 -9.24
CA TYR A 272 22.69 5.74 -8.11
C TYR A 272 22.36 4.30 -8.47
N ASP A 273 22.97 3.36 -7.74
CA ASP A 273 22.57 1.96 -7.73
C ASP A 273 21.15 1.85 -7.16
N GLY A 274 20.19 1.59 -8.03
CA GLY A 274 18.77 1.46 -7.72
C GLY A 274 18.33 0.01 -7.46
N SER A 275 19.27 -0.93 -7.39
CA SER A 275 18.91 -2.31 -7.05
C SER A 275 18.35 -2.41 -5.63
N LEU A 276 17.42 -3.34 -5.44
CA LEU A 276 16.73 -3.55 -4.17
C LEU A 276 17.27 -4.79 -3.46
N TYR A 277 17.19 -4.78 -2.15
CA TYR A 277 17.31 -5.99 -1.33
C TYR A 277 16.10 -6.13 -0.40
N ILE A 278 15.82 -7.37 0.00
CA ILE A 278 14.69 -7.72 0.85
C ILE A 278 15.15 -8.00 2.29
N GLN A 279 14.37 -7.58 3.26
CA GLN A 279 14.47 -7.96 4.66
C GLN A 279 13.12 -8.39 5.20
N HIS A 280 13.14 -9.16 6.28
CA HIS A 280 11.94 -9.62 6.99
C HIS A 280 11.99 -9.12 8.42
N LEU A 281 10.82 -8.67 8.94
CA LEU A 281 10.64 -8.32 10.35
C LEU A 281 10.43 -9.57 11.19
#